data_1d35a5c02ed2bc3d0f100614daca8ab7
#
_entry.id   1d35a5c02ed2bc3d0f100614daca8ab7
#
_cell.length_a   1.000
_cell.length_b   1.000
_cell.length_c   1.000
_cell.angle_alpha   90.00
_cell.angle_beta   90.00
_cell.angle_gamma   90.00
#
_symmetry.space_group_name_H-M   'P 1'
#
loop_
_entity.id
_entity.type
_entity.pdbx_description
1 polymer ?
#
loop_
_entity_poly.entity_id
_entity_poly.type
_entity_poly.pdbx_seq_one_letter_code
_entity_poly.pdbx_strand_id
1 'polypeptide(L)'
;MNLRARRLEFVLLYFGTPLALRYVPDLARRFLGAAPRAWVIPALLLVTLGVVLSEAARGRLRAAELFSCRAPAREWALVLGRFAVLAALLWALLRAMHPDWLWAFPRRAPAFWLLVMVAYPLVSVSAQGVLYRWYFERRYAAAFPGRWSLLAGAAAFSFAHILFRNPWALLFTFAGGLLFLPTYRRTGSMLLANVEHALYGDFLFTVGWGAFFYEGSQAMAAAVAG
;
A
#
# COMPACT_ATOMS: atom_id res chain seq x y z
N MET A 1 5.44 -16.70 -22.50
CA MET A 1 5.11 -15.28 -22.77
C MET A 1 6.43 -14.52 -22.94
N ASN A 2 6.61 -13.77 -24.01
CA ASN A 2 7.84 -13.02 -24.27
C ASN A 2 7.97 -11.81 -23.31
N LEU A 3 9.15 -11.21 -23.27
CA LEU A 3 9.46 -10.10 -22.36
C LEU A 3 8.58 -8.86 -22.58
N ARG A 4 8.27 -8.56 -23.87
CA ARG A 4 7.42 -7.41 -24.22
C ARG A 4 6.00 -7.59 -23.71
N ALA A 5 5.43 -8.78 -23.87
CA ALA A 5 4.08 -9.08 -23.39
C ALA A 5 4.00 -9.02 -21.83
N ARG A 6 5.06 -9.44 -21.11
CA ARG A 6 5.12 -9.29 -19.64
C ARG A 6 5.16 -7.82 -19.21
N ARG A 7 5.93 -6.99 -19.89
CA ARG A 7 5.98 -5.54 -19.61
C ARG A 7 4.65 -4.86 -19.90
N LEU A 8 3.98 -5.24 -20.99
CA LEU A 8 2.66 -4.72 -21.30
C LEU A 8 1.63 -5.13 -20.24
N GLU A 9 1.60 -6.41 -19.86
CA GLU A 9 0.73 -6.90 -18.79
C GLU A 9 1.01 -6.17 -17.46
N PHE A 10 2.27 -5.94 -17.12
CA PHE A 10 2.67 -5.16 -15.95
C PHE A 10 2.10 -3.72 -16.00
N VAL A 11 2.26 -3.04 -17.14
CA VAL A 11 1.73 -1.67 -17.29
C VAL A 11 0.21 -1.66 -17.18
N LEU A 12 -0.48 -2.59 -17.84
CA LEU A 12 -1.95 -2.66 -17.78
C LEU A 12 -2.45 -2.95 -16.36
N LEU A 13 -1.81 -3.89 -15.64
CA LEU A 13 -2.25 -4.25 -14.28
C LEU A 13 -1.94 -3.15 -13.26
N TYR A 14 -0.70 -2.64 -13.24
CA TYR A 14 -0.25 -1.76 -12.16
C TYR A 14 -0.42 -0.25 -12.43
N PHE A 15 -0.64 0.12 -13.67
CA PHE A 15 -0.90 1.51 -14.05
C PHE A 15 -2.28 1.69 -14.70
N GLY A 16 -2.64 0.82 -15.63
CA GLY A 16 -3.95 0.87 -16.30
C GLY A 16 -5.11 0.66 -15.32
N THR A 17 -5.03 -0.37 -14.47
CA THR A 17 -6.09 -0.64 -13.47
C THR A 17 -6.29 0.51 -12.48
N PRO A 18 -5.26 1.03 -11.76
CA PRO A 18 -5.45 2.18 -10.88
C PRO A 18 -5.96 3.42 -11.61
N LEU A 19 -5.49 3.64 -12.85
CA LEU A 19 -5.95 4.77 -13.65
C LEU A 19 -7.44 4.63 -14.00
N ALA A 20 -7.87 3.45 -14.45
CA ALA A 20 -9.28 3.16 -14.72
C ALA A 20 -10.13 3.36 -13.45
N LEU A 21 -9.69 2.79 -12.34
CA LEU A 21 -10.37 2.92 -11.05
C LEU A 21 -10.42 4.39 -10.56
N ARG A 22 -9.47 5.22 -10.95
CA ARG A 22 -9.43 6.64 -10.63
C ARG A 22 -10.54 7.45 -11.32
N TYR A 23 -10.90 7.07 -12.55
CA TYR A 23 -11.86 7.81 -13.37
C TYR A 23 -13.24 7.18 -13.44
N VAL A 24 -13.36 5.85 -13.26
CA VAL A 24 -14.66 5.15 -13.30
C VAL A 24 -15.68 5.73 -12.31
N PRO A 25 -15.33 6.07 -11.04
CA PRO A 25 -16.30 6.67 -10.13
C PRO A 25 -16.79 8.05 -10.57
N ASP A 26 -15.91 8.86 -11.19
CA ASP A 26 -16.29 10.18 -11.70
C ASP A 26 -17.27 10.04 -12.90
N LEU A 27 -17.01 9.03 -13.76
CA LEU A 27 -17.89 8.69 -14.87
C LEU A 27 -19.23 8.13 -14.35
N ALA A 28 -19.20 7.20 -13.42
CA ALA A 28 -20.41 6.64 -12.80
C ALA A 28 -21.27 7.73 -12.12
N ARG A 29 -20.63 8.69 -11.46
CA ARG A 29 -21.35 9.83 -10.85
C ARG A 29 -22.05 10.69 -11.87
N ARG A 30 -21.44 10.89 -13.06
CA ARG A 30 -22.09 11.65 -14.17
C ARG A 30 -23.31 10.95 -14.74
N PHE A 31 -23.30 9.62 -14.83
CA PHE A 31 -24.37 8.86 -15.47
C PHE A 31 -25.39 8.27 -14.48
N LEU A 32 -24.97 7.95 -13.25
CA LEU A 32 -25.79 7.24 -12.26
C LEU A 32 -26.14 8.09 -11.03
N GLY A 33 -25.66 9.35 -10.96
CA GLY A 33 -25.94 10.27 -9.85
C GLY A 33 -25.24 9.94 -8.53
N ALA A 34 -24.63 8.77 -8.40
CA ALA A 34 -23.93 8.36 -7.17
C ALA A 34 -22.69 7.51 -7.49
N ALA A 35 -21.63 7.69 -6.69
CA ALA A 35 -20.52 6.75 -6.65
C ALA A 35 -20.26 6.33 -5.20
N PRO A 36 -20.09 5.03 -4.92
CA PRO A 36 -19.77 4.57 -3.58
C PRO A 36 -18.41 5.16 -3.15
N ARG A 37 -18.35 5.79 -2.00
CA ARG A 37 -17.07 6.34 -1.46
C ARG A 37 -16.15 5.23 -0.94
N ALA A 38 -16.65 4.03 -0.69
CA ALA A 38 -15.94 2.91 -0.08
C ALA A 38 -15.53 1.79 -1.07
N TRP A 39 -15.41 2.07 -2.37
CA TRP A 39 -15.16 1.05 -3.40
C TRP A 39 -13.68 0.61 -3.53
N VAL A 40 -12.74 1.40 -3.02
CA VAL A 40 -11.28 1.15 -3.18
C VAL A 40 -10.86 -0.19 -2.56
N ILE A 41 -11.28 -0.47 -1.34
CA ILE A 41 -10.96 -1.73 -0.66
C ILE A 41 -11.61 -2.93 -1.35
N PRO A 42 -12.92 -2.93 -1.66
CA PRO A 42 -13.51 -3.99 -2.48
C PRO A 42 -12.80 -4.22 -3.81
N ALA A 43 -12.44 -3.17 -4.54
CA ALA A 43 -11.69 -3.30 -5.81
C ALA A 43 -10.31 -3.94 -5.60
N LEU A 44 -9.56 -3.52 -4.58
CA LEU A 44 -8.28 -4.12 -4.22
C LEU A 44 -8.43 -5.61 -3.93
N LEU A 45 -9.44 -5.99 -3.14
CA LEU A 45 -9.70 -7.39 -2.80
C LEU A 45 -10.11 -8.22 -4.03
N LEU A 46 -10.94 -7.68 -4.91
CA LEU A 46 -11.34 -8.35 -6.16
C LEU A 46 -10.15 -8.57 -7.09
N VAL A 47 -9.30 -7.57 -7.29
CA VAL A 47 -8.08 -7.71 -8.10
C VAL A 47 -7.13 -8.75 -7.46
N THR A 48 -6.95 -8.70 -6.15
CA THR A 48 -6.11 -9.66 -5.42
C THR A 48 -6.66 -11.06 -5.55
N LEU A 49 -7.96 -11.26 -5.35
CA LEU A 49 -8.62 -12.55 -5.51
C LEU A 49 -8.48 -13.07 -6.94
N GLY A 50 -8.71 -12.22 -7.95
CA GLY A 50 -8.53 -12.57 -9.35
C GLY A 50 -7.12 -13.05 -9.67
N VAL A 51 -6.09 -12.40 -9.12
CA VAL A 51 -4.68 -12.83 -9.24
C VAL A 51 -4.46 -14.19 -8.59
N VAL A 52 -4.92 -14.38 -7.34
CA VAL A 52 -4.76 -15.65 -6.60
C VAL A 52 -5.45 -16.79 -7.33
N LEU A 53 -6.71 -16.62 -7.74
CA LEU A 53 -7.47 -17.63 -8.51
C LEU A 53 -6.80 -17.95 -9.85
N SER A 54 -6.30 -16.94 -10.56
CA SER A 54 -5.57 -17.10 -11.82
C SER A 54 -4.28 -17.92 -11.64
N GLU A 55 -3.51 -17.69 -10.59
CA GLU A 55 -2.30 -18.47 -10.31
C GLU A 55 -2.64 -19.89 -9.79
N ALA A 56 -3.73 -20.04 -9.04
CA ALA A 56 -4.25 -21.34 -8.64
C ALA A 56 -4.69 -22.18 -9.84
N ALA A 57 -5.49 -21.61 -10.75
CA ALA A 57 -5.96 -22.28 -11.95
C ALA A 57 -4.81 -22.71 -12.89
N ARG A 58 -3.67 -22.00 -12.83
CA ARG A 58 -2.46 -22.38 -13.58
C ARG A 58 -1.55 -23.37 -12.83
N GLY A 59 -1.96 -23.86 -11.66
CA GLY A 59 -1.15 -24.75 -10.82
C GLY A 59 0.13 -24.10 -10.27
N ARG A 60 0.17 -22.76 -10.20
CA ARG A 60 1.35 -22.00 -9.78
C ARG A 60 1.24 -21.39 -8.40
N LEU A 61 0.07 -21.48 -7.76
CA LEU A 61 -0.14 -20.97 -6.42
C LEU A 61 0.57 -21.88 -5.40
N ARG A 62 1.44 -21.30 -4.60
CA ARG A 62 2.05 -21.92 -3.42
C ARG A 62 1.58 -21.17 -2.17
N ALA A 63 0.55 -21.68 -1.52
CA ALA A 63 -0.05 -21.04 -0.35
C ALA A 63 0.98 -20.74 0.76
N ALA A 64 1.98 -21.63 0.95
CA ALA A 64 3.06 -21.42 1.92
C ALA A 64 3.88 -20.13 1.66
N GLU A 65 3.94 -19.64 0.43
CA GLU A 65 4.64 -18.38 0.12
C GLU A 65 3.82 -17.16 0.56
N LEU A 66 2.49 -17.23 0.49
CA LEU A 66 1.59 -16.16 0.93
C LEU A 66 1.58 -16.01 2.46
N PHE A 67 1.81 -17.10 3.18
CA PHE A 67 1.80 -17.15 4.64
C PHE A 67 3.20 -17.34 5.24
N SER A 68 4.26 -17.04 4.47
CA SER A 68 5.61 -17.19 4.94
C SER A 68 5.90 -16.22 6.11
N CYS A 69 6.27 -16.77 7.26
CA CYS A 69 6.52 -16.00 8.48
C CYS A 69 7.97 -16.09 9.00
N ARG A 70 8.82 -16.91 8.37
CA ARG A 70 10.21 -17.10 8.81
C ARG A 70 11.08 -15.93 8.40
N ALA A 71 11.67 -15.25 9.38
CA ALA A 71 12.69 -14.24 9.15
C ALA A 71 13.73 -14.29 10.29
N PRO A 72 15.03 -14.11 10.01
CA PRO A 72 16.07 -14.02 11.03
C PRO A 72 15.83 -12.85 11.97
N ALA A 73 16.21 -12.99 13.26
CA ALA A 73 16.06 -11.93 14.26
C ALA A 73 16.73 -10.61 13.85
N ARG A 74 17.86 -10.68 13.13
CA ARG A 74 18.55 -9.50 12.58
C ARG A 74 17.68 -8.69 11.62
N GLU A 75 16.85 -9.34 10.82
CA GLU A 75 15.97 -8.65 9.87
C GLU A 75 14.80 -7.96 10.59
N TRP A 76 14.28 -8.57 11.65
CA TRP A 76 13.35 -7.93 12.56
C TRP A 76 13.95 -6.69 13.22
N ALA A 77 15.18 -6.82 13.77
CA ALA A 77 15.89 -5.69 14.38
C ALA A 77 16.15 -4.56 13.36
N LEU A 78 16.52 -4.90 12.11
CA LEU A 78 16.71 -3.93 11.04
C LEU A 78 15.40 -3.17 10.70
N VAL A 79 14.28 -3.89 10.57
CA VAL A 79 12.96 -3.31 10.29
C VAL A 79 12.55 -2.37 11.42
N LEU A 80 12.64 -2.83 12.68
CA LEU A 80 12.26 -2.02 13.84
C LEU A 80 13.18 -0.81 14.04
N GLY A 81 14.48 -0.97 13.84
CA GLY A 81 15.46 0.12 13.98
C GLY A 81 15.23 1.21 12.95
N ARG A 82 15.07 0.85 11.65
CA ARG A 82 14.81 1.86 10.61
C ARG A 82 13.41 2.48 10.76
N PHE A 83 12.41 1.68 11.21
CA PHE A 83 11.10 2.23 11.53
C PHE A 83 11.21 3.29 12.63
N ALA A 84 11.90 3.01 13.73
CA ALA A 84 12.06 3.97 14.82
C ALA A 84 12.69 5.29 14.36
N VAL A 85 13.76 5.20 13.55
CA VAL A 85 14.43 6.40 13.00
C VAL A 85 13.51 7.19 12.08
N LEU A 86 12.88 6.52 11.09
CA LEU A 86 12.02 7.21 10.14
C LEU A 86 10.73 7.73 10.79
N ALA A 87 10.17 7.01 11.75
CA ALA A 87 9.02 7.46 12.53
C ALA A 87 9.34 8.73 13.33
N ALA A 88 10.50 8.78 13.98
CA ALA A 88 10.96 9.97 14.69
C ALA A 88 11.14 11.17 13.74
N LEU A 89 11.74 10.95 12.57
CA LEU A 89 11.91 12.01 11.55
C LEU A 89 10.56 12.50 11.01
N LEU A 90 9.64 11.59 10.69
CA LEU A 90 8.30 11.95 10.20
C LEU A 90 7.48 12.66 11.27
N TRP A 91 7.59 12.24 12.54
CA TRP A 91 6.95 12.93 13.64
C TRP A 91 7.49 14.35 13.82
N ALA A 92 8.82 14.52 13.81
CA ALA A 92 9.45 15.82 13.93
C ALA A 92 9.06 16.75 12.77
N LEU A 93 9.03 16.21 11.53
CA LEU A 93 8.62 16.94 10.35
C LEU A 93 7.15 17.40 10.45
N LEU A 94 6.24 16.49 10.83
CA LEU A 94 4.83 16.84 10.99
C LEU A 94 4.64 17.90 12.09
N ARG A 95 5.34 17.74 13.22
CA ARG A 95 5.31 18.73 14.30
C ARG A 95 5.75 20.12 13.84
N ALA A 96 6.73 20.19 12.96
CA ALA A 96 7.23 21.46 12.42
C ALA A 96 6.28 22.09 11.39
N MET A 97 5.59 21.26 10.58
CA MET A 97 4.74 21.74 9.47
C MET A 97 3.28 21.92 9.90
N HIS A 98 2.73 21.00 10.68
CA HIS A 98 1.32 20.93 11.04
C HIS A 98 1.15 20.41 12.49
N PRO A 99 1.54 21.17 13.51
CA PRO A 99 1.47 20.72 14.92
C PRO A 99 0.05 20.35 15.36
N ASP A 100 -0.97 21.01 14.80
CA ASP A 100 -2.39 20.76 15.14
C ASP A 100 -2.91 19.42 14.63
N TRP A 101 -2.20 18.80 13.66
CA TRP A 101 -2.57 17.48 13.13
C TRP A 101 -2.08 16.32 14.00
N LEU A 102 -1.11 16.59 14.89
CA LEU A 102 -0.54 15.55 15.74
C LEU A 102 -1.65 14.88 16.57
N TRP A 103 -1.76 13.56 16.41
CA TRP A 103 -2.70 12.70 17.14
C TRP A 103 -4.19 13.07 16.94
N ALA A 104 -4.53 13.83 15.91
CA ALA A 104 -5.89 14.30 15.67
C ALA A 104 -6.85 13.11 15.46
N PHE A 105 -6.45 12.10 14.71
CA PHE A 105 -7.30 10.93 14.42
C PHE A 105 -7.65 10.12 15.68
N PRO A 106 -6.69 9.62 16.50
CA PRO A 106 -7.02 8.89 17.73
C PRO A 106 -7.78 9.74 18.74
N ARG A 107 -7.57 11.06 18.81
CA ARG A 107 -8.27 11.93 19.75
C ARG A 107 -9.72 12.20 19.35
N ARG A 108 -10.00 12.37 18.05
CA ARG A 108 -11.33 12.77 17.57
C ARG A 108 -12.25 11.59 17.25
N ALA A 109 -11.69 10.45 16.83
CA ALA A 109 -12.43 9.26 16.43
C ALA A 109 -11.74 7.98 16.94
N PRO A 110 -11.61 7.78 18.27
CA PRO A 110 -10.80 6.69 18.82
C PRO A 110 -11.29 5.29 18.41
N ALA A 111 -12.60 5.07 18.37
CA ALA A 111 -13.16 3.77 17.97
C ALA A 111 -12.89 3.47 16.48
N PHE A 112 -13.01 4.49 15.62
CA PHE A 112 -12.72 4.32 14.20
C PHE A 112 -11.21 4.18 13.95
N TRP A 113 -10.38 4.90 14.70
CA TRP A 113 -8.93 4.72 14.69
C TRP A 113 -8.54 3.28 15.06
N LEU A 114 -9.08 2.73 16.16
CA LEU A 114 -8.82 1.34 16.55
C LEU A 114 -9.26 0.34 15.46
N LEU A 115 -10.42 0.56 14.85
CA LEU A 115 -10.88 -0.26 13.73
C LEU A 115 -9.86 -0.23 12.58
N VAL A 116 -9.35 0.96 12.23
CA VAL A 116 -8.34 1.10 11.17
C VAL A 116 -7.04 0.41 11.55
N MET A 117 -6.54 0.55 12.79
CA MET A 117 -5.32 -0.12 13.27
C MET A 117 -5.37 -1.64 13.16
N VAL A 118 -6.56 -2.24 13.18
CA VAL A 118 -6.74 -3.69 13.02
C VAL A 118 -7.08 -4.06 11.57
N ALA A 119 -8.03 -3.37 10.97
CA ALA A 119 -8.52 -3.71 9.63
C ALA A 119 -7.49 -3.40 8.54
N TYR A 120 -6.73 -2.31 8.66
CA TYR A 120 -5.73 -1.93 7.66
C TYR A 120 -4.62 -2.96 7.49
N PRO A 121 -3.92 -3.44 8.55
CA PRO A 121 -2.95 -4.51 8.43
C PRO A 121 -3.53 -5.81 7.87
N LEU A 122 -4.67 -6.24 8.38
CA LEU A 122 -5.25 -7.53 8.04
C LEU A 122 -5.84 -7.57 6.61
N VAL A 123 -6.44 -6.49 6.16
CA VAL A 123 -7.16 -6.44 4.89
C VAL A 123 -6.32 -5.77 3.81
N SER A 124 -5.99 -4.50 4.01
CA SER A 124 -5.35 -3.68 2.98
C SER A 124 -3.88 -4.07 2.76
N VAL A 125 -3.09 -4.14 3.84
CA VAL A 125 -1.65 -4.49 3.77
C VAL A 125 -1.47 -5.90 3.25
N SER A 126 -2.29 -6.86 3.68
CA SER A 126 -2.21 -8.26 3.24
C SER A 126 -2.50 -8.40 1.75
N ALA A 127 -3.58 -7.78 1.26
CA ALA A 127 -3.90 -7.76 -0.17
C ALA A 127 -2.80 -7.08 -1.01
N GLN A 128 -2.29 -5.94 -0.55
CA GLN A 128 -1.19 -5.23 -1.20
C GLN A 128 0.11 -6.05 -1.17
N GLY A 129 0.35 -6.81 -0.10
CA GLY A 129 1.47 -7.76 -0.02
C GLY A 129 1.43 -8.81 -1.12
N VAL A 130 0.26 -9.38 -1.35
CA VAL A 130 0.06 -10.35 -2.43
C VAL A 130 0.36 -9.72 -3.80
N LEU A 131 -0.19 -8.55 -4.10
CA LEU A 131 -0.03 -7.92 -5.40
C LEU A 131 1.37 -7.35 -5.63
N TYR A 132 1.88 -6.51 -4.72
CA TYR A 132 3.07 -5.68 -4.94
C TYR A 132 4.37 -6.30 -4.45
N ARG A 133 4.32 -7.46 -3.76
CA ARG A 133 5.49 -8.22 -3.33
C ARG A 133 5.48 -9.60 -3.97
N TRP A 134 4.57 -10.49 -3.56
CA TRP A 134 4.55 -11.88 -4.02
C TRP A 134 4.33 -11.98 -5.53
N TYR A 135 3.23 -11.42 -6.07
CA TYR A 135 2.90 -11.54 -7.49
C TYR A 135 3.87 -10.77 -8.37
N PHE A 136 4.25 -9.55 -7.95
CA PHE A 136 5.26 -8.76 -8.67
C PHE A 136 6.57 -9.52 -8.80
N GLU A 137 7.12 -10.08 -7.71
CA GLU A 137 8.39 -10.82 -7.76
C GLU A 137 8.31 -12.05 -8.65
N ARG A 138 7.25 -12.82 -8.55
CA ARG A 138 7.09 -14.05 -9.34
C ARG A 138 6.88 -13.79 -10.83
N ARG A 139 6.15 -12.75 -11.16
CA ARG A 139 5.65 -12.54 -12.52
C ARG A 139 6.44 -11.53 -13.31
N TYR A 140 6.86 -10.44 -12.67
CA TYR A 140 7.36 -9.27 -13.39
C TYR A 140 8.79 -8.87 -13.04
N ALA A 141 9.33 -9.21 -11.89
CA ALA A 141 10.66 -8.76 -11.46
C ALA A 141 11.75 -9.08 -12.51
N ALA A 142 11.73 -10.28 -13.09
CA ALA A 142 12.65 -10.69 -14.15
C ALA A 142 12.49 -9.94 -15.49
N ALA A 143 11.41 -9.16 -15.66
CA ALA A 143 11.23 -8.34 -16.86
C ALA A 143 12.01 -7.02 -16.81
N PHE A 144 12.57 -6.68 -15.65
CA PHE A 144 13.32 -5.45 -15.40
C PHE A 144 14.71 -5.81 -14.86
N PRO A 145 15.83 -5.42 -15.54
CA PRO A 145 17.16 -5.78 -15.11
C PRO A 145 17.63 -4.99 -13.88
N GLY A 146 18.34 -5.66 -12.97
CA GLY A 146 19.03 -5.06 -11.83
C GLY A 146 18.14 -4.14 -10.97
N ARG A 147 18.60 -2.93 -10.70
CA ARG A 147 17.90 -1.91 -9.90
C ARG A 147 16.53 -1.48 -10.46
N TRP A 148 16.33 -1.61 -11.77
CA TRP A 148 15.08 -1.24 -12.42
C TRP A 148 13.91 -2.09 -11.95
N SER A 149 14.16 -3.34 -11.53
CA SER A 149 13.12 -4.18 -10.93
C SER A 149 12.60 -3.59 -9.59
N LEU A 150 13.49 -3.06 -8.74
CA LEU A 150 13.10 -2.41 -7.51
C LEU A 150 12.29 -1.13 -7.79
N LEU A 151 12.80 -0.30 -8.70
CA LEU A 151 12.13 0.95 -9.07
C LEU A 151 10.75 0.70 -9.71
N ALA A 152 10.63 -0.33 -10.57
CA ALA A 152 9.36 -0.71 -11.17
C ALA A 152 8.34 -1.18 -10.11
N GLY A 153 8.77 -2.00 -9.15
CA GLY A 153 7.91 -2.45 -8.05
C GLY A 153 7.48 -1.30 -7.14
N ALA A 154 8.40 -0.40 -6.78
CA ALA A 154 8.09 0.78 -5.98
C ALA A 154 7.16 1.76 -6.72
N ALA A 155 7.38 1.96 -8.03
CA ALA A 155 6.51 2.80 -8.86
C ALA A 155 5.10 2.19 -8.99
N ALA A 156 5.00 0.87 -9.18
CA ALA A 156 3.71 0.17 -9.22
C ALA A 156 2.94 0.32 -7.91
N PHE A 157 3.62 0.14 -6.77
CA PHE A 157 3.03 0.33 -5.44
C PHE A 157 2.59 1.79 -5.21
N SER A 158 3.43 2.75 -5.56
CA SER A 158 3.11 4.17 -5.48
C SER A 158 1.91 4.53 -6.35
N PHE A 159 1.91 4.09 -7.62
CA PHE A 159 0.87 4.47 -8.57
C PHE A 159 -0.52 3.94 -8.19
N ALA A 160 -0.63 2.84 -7.46
CA ALA A 160 -1.90 2.39 -6.90
C ALA A 160 -2.56 3.45 -6.01
N HIS A 161 -1.77 4.34 -5.41
CA HIS A 161 -2.24 5.40 -4.51
C HIS A 161 -2.62 6.70 -5.24
N ILE A 162 -2.59 6.73 -6.59
CA ILE A 162 -3.11 7.84 -7.41
C ILE A 162 -4.58 8.14 -7.11
N LEU A 163 -5.29 7.14 -6.58
CA LEU A 163 -6.68 7.24 -6.13
C LEU A 163 -6.88 8.32 -5.05
N PHE A 164 -5.88 8.57 -4.22
CA PHE A 164 -5.93 9.59 -3.15
C PHE A 164 -5.76 11.04 -3.65
N ARG A 165 -5.44 11.24 -4.93
CA ARG A 165 -5.32 12.57 -5.56
C ARG A 165 -4.33 13.50 -4.85
N ASN A 166 -3.28 12.94 -4.25
CA ASN A 166 -2.37 13.64 -3.37
C ASN A 166 -0.92 13.23 -3.66
N PRO A 167 -0.01 14.19 -3.95
CA PRO A 167 1.39 13.89 -4.24
C PRO A 167 2.15 13.31 -3.03
N TRP A 168 1.77 13.65 -1.80
CA TRP A 168 2.38 13.08 -0.60
C TRP A 168 2.09 11.58 -0.48
N ALA A 169 0.87 11.15 -0.83
CA ALA A 169 0.56 9.73 -0.87
C ALA A 169 1.45 8.98 -1.87
N LEU A 170 1.69 9.55 -3.05
CA LEU A 170 2.59 8.94 -4.04
C LEU A 170 4.04 8.91 -3.55
N LEU A 171 4.53 9.98 -2.94
CA LEU A 171 5.89 10.07 -2.42
C LEU A 171 6.13 9.04 -1.30
N PHE A 172 5.26 9.01 -0.29
CA PHE A 172 5.40 8.09 0.84
C PHE A 172 5.26 6.63 0.42
N THR A 173 4.35 6.32 -0.49
CA THR A 173 4.18 4.94 -0.96
C THR A 173 5.28 4.52 -1.92
N PHE A 174 5.89 5.42 -2.68
CA PHE A 174 7.11 5.12 -3.43
C PHE A 174 8.26 4.79 -2.49
N ALA A 175 8.49 5.61 -1.45
CA ALA A 175 9.47 5.32 -0.41
C ALA A 175 9.17 4.00 0.30
N GLY A 176 7.90 3.74 0.65
CA GLY A 176 7.46 2.46 1.20
C GLY A 176 7.77 1.28 0.29
N GLY A 177 7.52 1.40 -1.01
CA GLY A 177 7.88 0.38 -1.99
C GLY A 177 9.38 0.06 -2.01
N LEU A 178 10.23 1.09 -1.86
CA LEU A 178 11.69 0.94 -1.74
C LEU A 178 12.14 0.30 -0.41
N LEU A 179 11.30 0.29 0.62
CA LEU A 179 11.56 -0.36 1.91
C LEU A 179 11.04 -1.80 1.93
N PHE A 180 9.77 -2.00 1.62
CA PHE A 180 9.05 -3.26 1.84
C PHE A 180 9.44 -4.36 0.84
N LEU A 181 9.66 -3.99 -0.43
CA LEU A 181 10.03 -4.95 -1.46
C LEU A 181 11.41 -5.58 -1.21
N PRO A 182 12.48 -4.83 -0.85
CA PRO A 182 13.75 -5.43 -0.45
C PRO A 182 13.66 -6.31 0.80
N THR A 183 12.81 -5.96 1.78
CA THR A 183 12.59 -6.82 2.95
C THR A 183 12.02 -8.17 2.53
N TYR A 184 11.01 -8.18 1.68
CA TYR A 184 10.47 -9.41 1.12
C TYR A 184 11.52 -10.19 0.31
N ARG A 185 12.30 -9.52 -0.55
CA ARG A 185 13.36 -10.14 -1.36
C ARG A 185 14.44 -10.82 -0.53
N ARG A 186 14.90 -10.18 0.53
CA ARG A 186 15.98 -10.72 1.39
C ARG A 186 15.52 -11.88 2.26
N THR A 187 14.27 -11.85 2.70
CA THR A 187 13.78 -12.78 3.73
C THR A 187 12.85 -13.87 3.17
N GLY A 188 12.19 -13.61 2.05
CA GLY A 188 11.06 -14.43 1.61
C GLY A 188 9.86 -14.39 2.55
N SER A 189 9.92 -13.58 3.64
CA SER A 189 8.88 -13.50 4.65
C SER A 189 7.81 -12.47 4.28
N MET A 190 6.63 -12.97 3.94
CA MET A 190 5.47 -12.11 3.71
C MET A 190 5.05 -11.42 5.02
N LEU A 191 5.11 -12.15 6.14
CA LEU A 191 4.75 -11.59 7.45
C LEU A 191 5.64 -10.40 7.80
N LEU A 192 6.98 -10.53 7.72
CA LEU A 192 7.88 -9.42 8.07
C LEU A 192 7.66 -8.19 7.19
N ALA A 193 7.52 -8.39 5.87
CA ALA A 193 7.29 -7.29 4.94
C ALA A 193 5.90 -6.64 5.13
N ASN A 194 4.88 -7.42 5.54
CA ASN A 194 3.56 -6.90 5.88
C ASN A 194 3.58 -6.15 7.20
N VAL A 195 4.26 -6.68 8.22
CA VAL A 195 4.43 -6.00 9.53
C VAL A 195 5.18 -4.67 9.32
N GLU A 196 6.24 -4.67 8.54
CA GLU A 196 6.94 -3.43 8.19
C GLU A 196 6.02 -2.40 7.54
N HIS A 197 5.23 -2.82 6.55
CA HIS A 197 4.25 -1.95 5.91
C HIS A 197 3.18 -1.45 6.89
N ALA A 198 2.65 -2.34 7.73
CA ALA A 198 1.65 -2.00 8.75
C ALA A 198 2.18 -0.98 9.75
N LEU A 199 3.41 -1.17 10.25
CA LEU A 199 4.05 -0.23 11.18
C LEU A 199 4.08 1.19 10.64
N TYR A 200 4.52 1.36 9.38
CA TYR A 200 4.54 2.70 8.78
C TYR A 200 3.13 3.24 8.53
N GLY A 201 2.21 2.44 8.01
CA GLY A 201 0.84 2.90 7.74
C GLY A 201 0.09 3.27 9.00
N ASP A 202 0.11 2.39 10.02
CA ASP A 202 -0.54 2.64 11.31
C ASP A 202 0.07 3.85 12.01
N PHE A 203 1.40 4.02 11.92
CA PHE A 203 2.08 5.20 12.43
C PHE A 203 1.60 6.47 11.71
N LEU A 204 1.59 6.48 10.37
CA LEU A 204 1.13 7.63 9.59
C LEU A 204 -0.32 8.02 9.94
N PHE A 205 -1.22 7.04 10.04
CA PHE A 205 -2.60 7.28 10.46
C PHE A 205 -2.67 7.84 11.89
N THR A 206 -1.88 7.30 12.79
CA THR A 206 -1.91 7.66 14.21
C THR A 206 -1.39 9.06 14.45
N VAL A 207 -0.24 9.42 13.86
CA VAL A 207 0.40 10.71 14.17
C VAL A 207 -0.24 11.89 13.43
N GLY A 208 -0.94 11.68 12.29
CA GLY A 208 -1.61 12.74 11.54
C GLY A 208 -1.32 12.78 10.03
N TRP A 209 -0.25 12.13 9.54
CA TRP A 209 0.03 12.00 8.10
C TRP A 209 -1.07 11.26 7.35
N GLY A 210 -1.90 10.47 8.05
CA GLY A 210 -3.05 9.76 7.49
C GLY A 210 -4.03 10.65 6.75
N ALA A 211 -4.08 11.95 7.04
CA ALA A 211 -4.87 12.93 6.31
C ALA A 211 -4.59 12.93 4.79
N PHE A 212 -3.38 12.55 4.38
CA PHE A 212 -3.00 12.47 2.96
C PHE A 212 -3.41 11.14 2.29
N PHE A 213 -3.84 10.14 3.05
CA PHE A 213 -4.15 8.78 2.56
C PHE A 213 -5.64 8.44 2.61
N TYR A 214 -6.48 9.40 2.97
CA TYR A 214 -7.91 9.16 3.09
C TYR A 214 -8.71 10.10 2.17
N GLU A 215 -9.58 9.55 1.34
CA GLU A 215 -10.46 10.36 0.46
C GLU A 215 -11.47 11.20 1.28
N GLY A 216 -11.64 10.85 2.55
CA GLY A 216 -12.36 11.63 3.57
C GLY A 216 -11.50 12.67 4.29
N SER A 217 -10.23 12.87 3.88
CA SER A 217 -9.30 13.79 4.55
C SER A 217 -9.75 15.25 4.49
N GLN A 218 -10.54 15.64 3.50
CA GLN A 218 -11.19 16.96 3.49
C GLN A 218 -12.24 17.07 4.60
N ALA A 219 -13.01 16.01 4.87
CA ALA A 219 -13.92 15.95 6.01
C ALA A 219 -13.15 15.83 7.35
N MET A 220 -11.99 15.14 7.34
CA MET A 220 -11.10 15.06 8.50
C MET A 220 -10.27 16.33 8.66
N ALA A 221 -9.80 16.98 7.60
CA ALA A 221 -9.18 18.30 7.64
C ALA A 221 -10.17 19.37 8.05
N ALA A 222 -11.42 19.34 7.59
CA ALA A 222 -12.49 20.20 8.05
C ALA A 222 -12.89 19.90 9.51
N ALA A 223 -12.90 18.64 9.93
CA ALA A 223 -13.07 18.24 11.33
C ALA A 223 -11.82 18.54 12.20
N VAL A 224 -10.66 18.80 11.59
CA VAL A 224 -9.42 19.27 12.28
C VAL A 224 -9.39 20.80 12.36
N ALA A 225 -9.99 21.51 11.41
CA ALA A 225 -9.98 22.96 11.34
C ALA A 225 -11.17 23.64 12.09
N GLY A 226 -12.20 22.91 12.47
CA GLY A 226 -13.30 23.36 13.34
C GLY A 226 -13.24 22.73 14.71
#